data_ed93a1015b5ca543d300cd11b69868f8
#
_entry.id   ed93a1015b5ca543d300cd11b69868f8
#
_cell.length_a   1.000
_cell.length_b   1.000
_cell.length_c   1.000
_cell.angle_alpha   90.00
_cell.angle_beta   90.00
_cell.angle_gamma   90.00
#
_symmetry.space_group_name_H-M   'P 1'
#
loop_
_entity.id
_entity.type
_entity.pdbx_description
1 polymer ?
#
loop_
_entity_poly.entity_id
_entity_poly.type
_entity_poly.pdbx_seq_one_letter_code
_entity_poly.pdbx_strand_id
1 'polypeptide(L)'
;MIKILFLFLITVTLNANTFSIASYNVENLFDLNKDGNEYSEFIPDTKANWNEENFNIKINNLTKVIKDLDADIIALQEIENRELMQLLLRKLPNYKYYSFIKYPDSAVGIGFLSKIKIKENKNLDVKVRNKIYRPILETTFVHENIEFKVFNNHWPSKASAESYRVKYAKNLQERVTLLPDDYDYILIGDFNSDYNEMQTFKTNHKLNNS
;
A
#
# COMPACT_ATOMS: atom_id res chain seq x y z
N MET A 1 62.43 -26.31 18.68
CA MET A 1 61.00 -26.44 19.07
C MET A 1 60.20 -25.44 18.27
N ILE A 2 59.46 -25.91 17.28
CA ILE A 2 58.60 -25.09 16.43
C ILE A 2 57.24 -25.01 17.14
N LYS A 3 56.83 -23.79 17.54
CA LYS A 3 55.49 -23.54 18.09
C LYS A 3 54.52 -23.35 16.92
N ILE A 4 53.64 -24.32 16.64
CA ILE A 4 52.57 -24.23 15.67
C ILE A 4 51.43 -23.47 16.32
N LEU A 5 51.15 -22.26 15.82
CA LEU A 5 50.00 -21.44 16.24
C LEU A 5 48.79 -21.89 15.40
N PHE A 6 47.83 -22.57 16.04
CA PHE A 6 46.55 -22.89 15.43
C PHE A 6 45.63 -21.64 15.42
N LEU A 7 45.49 -21.04 14.26
CA LEU A 7 44.54 -19.95 14.02
C LEU A 7 43.14 -20.59 13.79
N PHE A 8 42.26 -20.48 14.78
CA PHE A 8 40.87 -20.91 14.65
C PHE A 8 40.12 -19.79 13.89
N LEU A 9 39.80 -19.99 12.61
CA LEU A 9 38.94 -19.11 11.83
C LEU A 9 37.49 -19.42 12.17
N ILE A 10 36.84 -18.59 13.00
CA ILE A 10 35.40 -18.67 13.26
C ILE A 10 34.72 -17.98 12.09
N THR A 11 34.17 -18.75 11.17
CA THR A 11 33.27 -18.24 10.12
C THR A 11 31.89 -18.02 10.74
N VAL A 12 31.54 -16.77 11.02
CA VAL A 12 30.16 -16.39 11.34
C VAL A 12 29.39 -16.28 10.03
N THR A 13 28.53 -17.23 9.75
CA THR A 13 27.55 -17.11 8.65
C THR A 13 26.46 -16.15 9.12
N LEU A 14 26.49 -14.91 8.63
CA LEU A 14 25.38 -13.98 8.75
C LEU A 14 24.29 -14.45 7.79
N ASN A 15 23.27 -15.11 8.32
CA ASN A 15 22.03 -15.33 7.59
C ASN A 15 21.25 -14.00 7.60
N ALA A 16 21.31 -13.26 6.50
CA ALA A 16 20.41 -12.13 6.31
C ALA A 16 19.02 -12.70 5.99
N ASN A 17 18.09 -12.57 6.93
CA ASN A 17 16.71 -12.92 6.67
C ASN A 17 16.08 -11.80 5.86
N THR A 18 15.68 -12.15 4.66
CA THR A 18 15.07 -11.23 3.70
C THR A 18 13.57 -11.46 3.65
N PHE A 19 12.81 -10.39 3.45
CA PHE A 19 11.40 -10.47 3.10
C PHE A 19 11.14 -9.64 1.83
N SER A 20 10.06 -9.97 1.15
CA SER A 20 9.63 -9.30 -0.07
C SER A 20 8.40 -8.43 0.18
N ILE A 21 8.36 -7.27 -0.46
CA ILE A 21 7.20 -6.37 -0.42
C ILE A 21 6.82 -5.95 -1.84
N ALA A 22 5.52 -5.93 -2.12
CA ALA A 22 4.97 -5.49 -3.39
C ALA A 22 3.89 -4.42 -3.20
N SER A 23 3.71 -3.57 -4.21
CA SER A 23 2.57 -2.66 -4.35
C SER A 23 1.74 -3.06 -5.55
N TYR A 24 0.43 -3.08 -5.40
CA TYR A 24 -0.48 -3.43 -6.46
C TYR A 24 -1.77 -2.59 -6.35
N ASN A 25 -1.90 -1.59 -7.24
CA ASN A 25 -3.19 -0.95 -7.49
C ASN A 25 -4.05 -1.94 -8.30
N VAL A 26 -5.17 -2.36 -7.71
CA VAL A 26 -6.02 -3.41 -8.30
C VAL A 26 -7.02 -2.88 -9.34
N GLU A 27 -6.94 -1.60 -9.68
CA GLU A 27 -7.85 -0.95 -10.65
C GLU A 27 -9.32 -1.18 -10.30
N ASN A 28 -9.73 -0.69 -9.13
CA ASN A 28 -11.10 -0.70 -8.65
C ASN A 28 -11.67 -2.12 -8.41
N LEU A 29 -11.53 -2.59 -7.18
CA LEU A 29 -12.23 -3.78 -6.72
C LEU A 29 -13.47 -3.38 -5.93
N PHE A 30 -14.64 -3.52 -6.53
CA PHE A 30 -15.96 -3.31 -5.94
C PHE A 30 -16.67 -4.64 -5.71
N ASP A 31 -17.54 -4.69 -4.69
CA ASP A 31 -18.42 -5.84 -4.50
C ASP A 31 -19.72 -5.72 -5.33
N LEU A 32 -20.73 -6.51 -5.02
CA LEU A 32 -22.01 -6.52 -5.72
C LEU A 32 -23.13 -5.85 -4.90
N ASN A 33 -22.79 -5.21 -3.79
CA ASN A 33 -23.73 -4.43 -3.01
C ASN A 33 -23.75 -2.98 -3.53
N LYS A 34 -24.87 -2.30 -3.37
CA LYS A 34 -25.01 -0.93 -3.78
C LYS A 34 -25.01 -0.04 -2.54
N ASP A 35 -23.84 0.52 -2.21
CA ASP A 35 -23.63 1.39 -1.05
C ASP A 35 -23.84 2.87 -1.38
N GLY A 36 -23.86 3.23 -2.67
CA GLY A 36 -24.07 4.60 -3.14
C GLY A 36 -22.81 5.43 -3.31
N ASN A 37 -21.63 4.82 -3.12
CA ASN A 37 -20.31 5.44 -3.31
C ASN A 37 -19.55 4.84 -4.51
N GLU A 38 -20.12 3.86 -5.20
CA GLU A 38 -19.51 3.17 -6.32
C GLU A 38 -19.32 4.12 -7.50
N TYR A 39 -18.27 3.88 -8.27
CA TYR A 39 -18.18 4.50 -9.59
C TYR A 39 -19.24 3.91 -10.52
N SER A 40 -19.70 4.71 -11.48
CA SER A 40 -20.81 4.32 -12.39
C SER A 40 -20.58 2.98 -13.09
N GLU A 41 -19.33 2.64 -13.37
CA GLU A 41 -18.90 1.41 -14.03
C GLU A 41 -19.01 0.16 -13.14
N PHE A 42 -19.12 0.36 -11.82
CA PHE A 42 -19.16 -0.72 -10.84
C PHE A 42 -20.49 -0.81 -10.10
N ILE A 43 -21.52 -0.05 -10.55
CA ILE A 43 -22.87 -0.19 -9.99
C ILE A 43 -23.47 -1.51 -10.54
N PRO A 44 -23.81 -2.49 -9.66
CA PRO A 44 -24.34 -3.76 -10.08
C PRO A 44 -25.67 -3.63 -10.85
N ASP A 45 -25.92 -4.57 -11.74
CA ASP A 45 -27.17 -4.68 -12.52
C ASP A 45 -27.50 -3.47 -13.38
N THR A 46 -26.48 -2.73 -13.81
CA THR A 46 -26.62 -1.62 -14.74
C THR A 46 -26.05 -1.93 -16.12
N LYS A 47 -26.12 -0.97 -17.05
CA LYS A 47 -25.51 -1.10 -18.38
C LYS A 47 -23.98 -1.25 -18.35
N ALA A 48 -23.35 -0.96 -17.22
CA ALA A 48 -21.92 -1.17 -17.01
C ALA A 48 -21.52 -2.65 -16.96
N ASN A 49 -22.50 -3.54 -16.80
CA ASN A 49 -22.30 -5.00 -16.78
C ASN A 49 -21.41 -5.48 -15.60
N TRP A 50 -21.36 -4.73 -14.49
CA TRP A 50 -20.75 -5.22 -13.25
C TRP A 50 -21.73 -6.20 -12.61
N ASN A 51 -21.40 -7.49 -12.65
CA ASN A 51 -22.25 -8.59 -12.22
C ASN A 51 -21.42 -9.69 -11.57
N GLU A 52 -22.05 -10.74 -11.09
CA GLU A 52 -21.40 -11.85 -10.40
C GLU A 52 -20.31 -12.53 -11.25
N GLU A 53 -20.53 -12.69 -12.55
CA GLU A 53 -19.54 -13.29 -13.45
C GLU A 53 -18.28 -12.43 -13.53
N ASN A 54 -18.42 -11.14 -13.82
CA ASN A 54 -17.29 -10.21 -13.93
C ASN A 54 -16.59 -10.00 -12.59
N PHE A 55 -17.34 -9.95 -11.49
CA PHE A 55 -16.78 -9.92 -10.14
C PHE A 55 -15.92 -11.17 -9.87
N ASN A 56 -16.42 -12.36 -10.17
CA ASN A 56 -15.67 -13.60 -9.98
C ASN A 56 -14.42 -13.68 -10.87
N ILE A 57 -14.50 -13.22 -12.12
CA ILE A 57 -13.33 -13.09 -13.00
C ILE A 57 -12.29 -12.16 -12.37
N LYS A 58 -12.71 -10.98 -11.90
CA LYS A 58 -11.81 -10.01 -11.23
C LYS A 58 -11.14 -10.63 -10.02
N ILE A 59 -11.89 -11.23 -9.11
CA ILE A 59 -11.35 -11.88 -7.90
C ILE A 59 -10.36 -13.00 -8.26
N ASN A 60 -10.68 -13.83 -9.25
CA ASN A 60 -9.80 -14.93 -9.66
C ASN A 60 -8.49 -14.41 -10.26
N ASN A 61 -8.55 -13.37 -11.10
CA ASN A 61 -7.37 -12.75 -11.68
C ASN A 61 -6.49 -12.10 -10.58
N LEU A 62 -7.09 -11.34 -9.66
CA LEU A 62 -6.37 -10.73 -8.54
C LEU A 62 -5.69 -11.78 -7.66
N THR A 63 -6.41 -12.83 -7.28
CA THR A 63 -5.83 -13.90 -6.45
C THR A 63 -4.71 -14.65 -7.18
N LYS A 64 -4.81 -14.81 -8.51
CA LYS A 64 -3.72 -15.38 -9.32
C LYS A 64 -2.49 -14.48 -9.28
N VAL A 65 -2.64 -13.20 -9.58
CA VAL A 65 -1.52 -12.23 -9.56
C VAL A 65 -0.85 -12.21 -8.18
N ILE A 66 -1.65 -12.15 -7.10
CA ILE A 66 -1.11 -12.13 -5.73
C ILE A 66 -0.35 -13.42 -5.40
N LYS A 67 -0.84 -14.58 -5.86
CA LYS A 67 -0.13 -15.86 -5.70
C LYS A 67 1.17 -15.90 -6.49
N ASP A 68 1.16 -15.39 -7.71
CA ASP A 68 2.33 -15.37 -8.59
C ASP A 68 3.41 -14.40 -8.07
N LEU A 69 3.01 -13.27 -7.45
CA LEU A 69 3.91 -12.34 -6.76
C LEU A 69 4.56 -12.97 -5.53
N ASP A 70 3.81 -13.77 -4.80
CA ASP A 70 4.20 -14.47 -3.55
C ASP A 70 4.96 -13.60 -2.53
N ALA A 71 4.79 -12.29 -2.59
CA ALA A 71 5.44 -11.35 -1.68
C ALA A 71 4.97 -11.57 -0.23
N ASP A 72 5.83 -11.25 0.74
CA ASP A 72 5.51 -11.41 2.15
C ASP A 72 4.55 -10.35 2.65
N ILE A 73 4.61 -9.15 2.06
CA ILE A 73 3.69 -8.03 2.29
C ILE A 73 3.24 -7.48 0.94
N ILE A 74 1.94 -7.27 0.76
CA ILE A 74 1.38 -6.62 -0.44
C ILE A 74 0.55 -5.42 -0.01
N ALA A 75 0.96 -4.24 -0.47
CA ALA A 75 0.19 -3.00 -0.38
C ALA A 75 -0.82 -2.95 -1.53
N LEU A 76 -2.11 -2.89 -1.20
CA LEU A 76 -3.20 -2.84 -2.16
C LEU A 76 -3.84 -1.46 -2.17
N GLN A 77 -4.17 -0.96 -3.35
CA GLN A 77 -4.92 0.28 -3.56
C GLN A 77 -6.19 -0.02 -4.35
N GLU A 78 -7.20 0.84 -4.17
CA GLU A 78 -8.48 0.77 -4.88
C GLU A 78 -9.35 -0.43 -4.50
N ILE A 79 -9.40 -0.75 -3.22
CA ILE A 79 -10.32 -1.74 -2.65
C ILE A 79 -11.53 -0.99 -2.06
N GLU A 80 -12.73 -1.40 -2.40
CA GLU A 80 -13.95 -0.73 -1.92
C GLU A 80 -14.13 -0.84 -0.41
N ASN A 81 -14.03 -2.04 0.16
CA ASN A 81 -14.39 -2.27 1.55
C ASN A 81 -13.55 -3.35 2.24
N ARG A 82 -13.79 -3.50 3.54
CA ARG A 82 -13.10 -4.47 4.41
C ARG A 82 -13.48 -5.92 4.07
N GLU A 83 -14.69 -6.14 3.66
CA GLU A 83 -15.27 -7.44 3.32
C GLU A 83 -14.52 -8.06 2.12
N LEU A 84 -14.14 -7.24 1.15
CA LEU A 84 -13.30 -7.65 0.02
C LEU A 84 -11.88 -8.02 0.47
N MET A 85 -11.27 -7.29 1.41
CA MET A 85 -9.99 -7.68 1.99
C MET A 85 -10.08 -9.04 2.68
N GLN A 86 -11.15 -9.29 3.43
CA GLN A 86 -11.40 -10.58 4.07
C GLN A 86 -11.65 -11.69 3.04
N LEU A 87 -12.35 -11.39 1.94
CA LEU A 87 -12.55 -12.34 0.84
C LEU A 87 -11.21 -12.75 0.21
N LEU A 88 -10.35 -11.77 -0.08
CA LEU A 88 -9.00 -12.04 -0.60
C LEU A 88 -8.19 -12.89 0.39
N LEU A 89 -8.22 -12.56 1.68
CA LEU A 89 -7.51 -13.31 2.72
C LEU A 89 -7.96 -14.79 2.76
N ARG A 90 -9.29 -15.04 2.67
CA ARG A 90 -9.83 -16.41 2.62
C ARG A 90 -9.36 -17.21 1.40
N LYS A 91 -9.16 -16.54 0.26
CA LYS A 91 -8.70 -17.18 -1.00
C LYS A 91 -7.17 -17.33 -1.07
N LEU A 92 -6.44 -16.72 -0.16
CA LEU A 92 -4.98 -16.65 -0.11
C LEU A 92 -4.44 -17.19 1.23
N PRO A 93 -4.44 -18.50 1.46
CA PRO A 93 -4.18 -19.09 2.78
C PRO A 93 -2.76 -18.83 3.32
N ASN A 94 -1.81 -18.44 2.47
CA ASN A 94 -0.47 -18.05 2.89
C ASN A 94 -0.44 -16.71 3.63
N TYR A 95 -1.43 -15.83 3.35
CA TYR A 95 -1.57 -14.56 4.04
C TYR A 95 -2.42 -14.75 5.31
N LYS A 96 -1.93 -14.22 6.43
CA LYS A 96 -2.58 -14.41 7.75
C LYS A 96 -3.09 -13.13 8.35
N TYR A 97 -2.59 -12.00 7.85
CA TYR A 97 -2.91 -10.67 8.38
C TYR A 97 -3.38 -9.77 7.26
N TYR A 98 -4.25 -8.83 7.60
CA TYR A 98 -4.62 -7.73 6.73
C TYR A 98 -4.85 -6.46 7.54
N SER A 99 -4.70 -5.33 6.87
CA SER A 99 -5.17 -4.03 7.34
C SER A 99 -5.94 -3.34 6.24
N PHE A 100 -6.83 -2.44 6.60
CA PHE A 100 -7.64 -1.71 5.62
C PHE A 100 -8.13 -0.40 6.21
N ILE A 101 -8.10 0.65 5.37
CA ILE A 101 -8.74 1.91 5.67
C ILE A 101 -9.42 2.49 4.42
N LYS A 102 -10.61 3.05 4.64
CA LYS A 102 -11.36 3.88 3.71
C LYS A 102 -12.06 4.98 4.48
N TYR A 103 -12.10 6.21 3.97
CA TYR A 103 -13.02 7.21 4.51
C TYR A 103 -14.45 6.95 4.06
N PRO A 104 -15.44 7.36 4.86
CA PRO A 104 -16.86 7.11 4.55
C PRO A 104 -17.30 7.60 3.16
N ASP A 105 -16.80 8.77 2.75
CA ASP A 105 -17.16 9.38 1.46
C ASP A 105 -16.26 8.98 0.28
N SER A 106 -15.33 8.03 0.49
CA SER A 106 -14.47 7.52 -0.56
C SER A 106 -15.09 6.29 -1.20
N ALA A 107 -15.03 6.20 -2.53
CA ALA A 107 -15.42 4.98 -3.23
C ALA A 107 -14.50 3.81 -2.88
N VAL A 108 -13.20 4.07 -2.77
CA VAL A 108 -12.18 3.04 -2.53
C VAL A 108 -11.23 3.43 -1.40
N GLY A 109 -10.64 2.43 -0.77
CA GLY A 109 -9.63 2.52 0.26
C GLY A 109 -8.32 1.82 -0.13
N ILE A 110 -7.47 1.64 0.87
CA ILE A 110 -6.16 1.00 0.76
C ILE A 110 -5.97 0.00 1.91
N GLY A 111 -5.15 -1.03 1.67
CA GLY A 111 -4.89 -2.03 2.70
C GLY A 111 -3.60 -2.80 2.47
N PHE A 112 -3.31 -3.71 3.37
CA PHE A 112 -2.23 -4.69 3.24
C PHE A 112 -2.78 -6.10 3.36
N LEU A 113 -2.23 -7.01 2.57
CA LEU A 113 -2.21 -8.45 2.88
C LEU A 113 -0.80 -8.82 3.31
N SER A 114 -0.66 -9.64 4.36
CA SER A 114 0.66 -9.96 4.89
C SER A 114 0.76 -11.39 5.42
N LYS A 115 1.90 -12.03 5.16
CA LYS A 115 2.36 -13.25 5.82
C LYS A 115 3.03 -12.89 7.17
N ILE A 116 3.59 -11.69 7.26
CA ILE A 116 4.28 -11.12 8.42
C ILE A 116 3.27 -10.50 9.38
N LYS A 117 3.51 -10.64 10.68
CA LYS A 117 2.61 -10.15 11.73
C LYS A 117 2.46 -8.63 11.68
N ILE A 118 1.22 -8.17 11.65
CA ILE A 118 0.85 -6.76 11.86
C ILE A 118 0.73 -6.51 13.36
N LYS A 119 1.45 -5.50 13.87
CA LYS A 119 1.38 -5.06 15.27
C LYS A 119 0.37 -3.94 15.46
N GLU A 120 0.41 -2.94 14.58
CA GLU A 120 -0.38 -1.72 14.71
C GLU A 120 -0.68 -1.12 13.35
N ASN A 121 -1.82 -0.43 13.26
CA ASN A 121 -2.22 0.38 12.12
C ASN A 121 -2.57 1.79 12.57
N LYS A 122 -2.11 2.77 11.82
CA LYS A 122 -2.40 4.18 12.04
C LYS A 122 -2.79 4.86 10.75
N ASN A 123 -3.81 5.71 10.83
CA ASN A 123 -4.23 6.54 9.71
C ASN A 123 -3.52 7.88 9.78
N LEU A 124 -2.90 8.28 8.68
CA LEU A 124 -2.39 9.63 8.52
C LEU A 124 -3.37 10.42 7.67
N ASP A 125 -4.11 11.28 8.32
CA ASP A 125 -5.10 12.13 7.66
C ASP A 125 -4.42 13.20 6.83
N VAL A 126 -4.75 13.28 5.56
CA VAL A 126 -4.27 14.35 4.69
C VAL A 126 -5.36 15.40 4.55
N LYS A 127 -5.11 16.57 5.14
CA LYS A 127 -6.03 17.71 5.11
C LYS A 127 -5.59 18.74 4.08
N VAL A 128 -6.50 19.11 3.18
CA VAL A 128 -6.29 20.23 2.25
C VAL A 128 -7.46 21.20 2.42
N ARG A 129 -7.17 22.40 2.92
CA ARG A 129 -8.17 23.37 3.38
C ARG A 129 -9.07 22.71 4.44
N ASN A 130 -10.39 22.71 4.24
CA ASN A 130 -11.37 22.15 5.19
C ASN A 130 -11.83 20.72 4.81
N LYS A 131 -11.18 20.09 3.82
CA LYS A 131 -11.54 18.75 3.37
C LYS A 131 -10.45 17.74 3.76
N ILE A 132 -10.86 16.58 4.25
CA ILE A 132 -10.02 15.43 4.49
C ILE A 132 -10.04 14.58 3.21
N TYR A 133 -8.86 14.16 2.78
CA TYR A 133 -8.67 13.30 1.62
C TYR A 133 -8.32 11.88 2.06
N ARG A 134 -8.22 10.95 1.10
CA ARG A 134 -7.80 9.57 1.36
C ARG A 134 -6.59 9.54 2.30
N PRO A 135 -6.58 8.72 3.36
CA PRO A 135 -5.47 8.66 4.29
C PRO A 135 -4.27 7.94 3.68
N ILE A 136 -3.11 8.15 4.27
CA ILE A 136 -1.97 7.24 4.14
C ILE A 136 -2.11 6.20 5.25
N LEU A 137 -1.96 4.92 4.94
CA LEU A 137 -2.02 3.84 5.94
C LEU A 137 -0.61 3.52 6.42
N GLU A 138 -0.29 3.91 7.65
CA GLU A 138 0.91 3.51 8.36
C GLU A 138 0.65 2.18 9.08
N THR A 139 1.39 1.14 8.73
CA THR A 139 1.29 -0.17 9.38
C THR A 139 2.64 -0.57 9.95
N THR A 140 2.67 -0.96 11.23
CA THR A 140 3.85 -1.52 11.89
C THR A 140 3.82 -3.03 11.76
N PHE A 141 4.85 -3.60 11.17
CA PHE A 141 5.08 -5.02 11.04
C PHE A 141 6.14 -5.49 12.02
N VAL A 142 6.09 -6.79 12.35
CA VAL A 142 7.11 -7.43 13.19
C VAL A 142 7.64 -8.65 12.47
N HIS A 143 8.90 -8.61 12.06
CA HIS A 143 9.60 -9.72 11.44
C HIS A 143 10.82 -10.07 12.30
N GLU A 144 10.90 -11.30 12.80
CA GLU A 144 12.02 -11.78 13.64
C GLU A 144 12.35 -10.86 14.85
N ASN A 145 11.30 -10.37 15.50
CA ASN A 145 11.37 -9.42 16.61
C ASN A 145 11.87 -8.00 16.24
N ILE A 146 12.07 -7.72 14.98
CA ILE A 146 12.38 -6.38 14.48
C ILE A 146 11.08 -5.72 14.04
N GLU A 147 10.84 -4.50 14.50
CA GLU A 147 9.71 -3.68 14.11
C GLU A 147 10.12 -2.73 12.99
N PHE A 148 9.30 -2.64 11.97
CA PHE A 148 9.46 -1.66 10.89
C PHE A 148 8.09 -1.15 10.44
N LYS A 149 8.07 0.00 9.79
CA LYS A 149 6.84 0.62 9.31
C LYS A 149 6.76 0.58 7.79
N VAL A 150 5.56 0.34 7.29
CA VAL A 150 5.26 0.49 5.87
C VAL A 150 4.12 1.46 5.71
N PHE A 151 4.32 2.45 4.85
CA PHE A 151 3.33 3.47 4.53
C PHE A 151 2.73 3.16 3.17
N ASN A 152 1.46 2.68 3.16
CA ASN A 152 0.73 2.48 1.92
C ASN A 152 0.08 3.81 1.49
N ASN A 153 0.38 4.21 0.28
CA ASN A 153 -0.04 5.46 -0.32
C ASN A 153 -0.99 5.22 -1.49
N HIS A 154 -1.97 6.09 -1.65
CA HIS A 154 -2.74 6.24 -2.87
C HIS A 154 -3.07 7.73 -3.04
N TRP A 155 -2.18 8.43 -3.71
CA TRP A 155 -2.28 9.88 -3.88
C TRP A 155 -3.31 10.27 -4.95
N PRO A 156 -3.75 11.53 -5.00
CA PRO A 156 -4.67 12.01 -6.04
C PRO A 156 -4.12 11.75 -7.44
N SER A 157 -5.01 11.33 -8.34
CA SER A 157 -4.65 11.08 -9.74
C SER A 157 -4.14 12.33 -10.43
N LYS A 158 -3.50 12.17 -11.59
CA LYS A 158 -2.98 13.28 -12.41
C LYS A 158 -4.07 14.20 -12.97
N ALA A 159 -5.35 13.81 -12.88
CA ALA A 159 -6.48 14.69 -13.15
C ALA A 159 -6.64 15.80 -12.10
N SER A 160 -6.09 15.60 -10.89
CA SER A 160 -6.06 16.60 -9.84
C SER A 160 -4.82 17.49 -9.96
N ALA A 161 -4.91 18.72 -9.41
CA ALA A 161 -3.78 19.63 -9.37
C ALA A 161 -2.61 19.04 -8.58
N GLU A 162 -1.37 19.31 -9.02
CA GLU A 162 -0.13 18.83 -8.39
C GLU A 162 -0.01 19.23 -6.91
N SER A 163 -0.52 20.40 -6.57
CA SER A 163 -0.50 20.88 -5.18
C SER A 163 -1.12 19.91 -4.17
N TYR A 164 -2.05 19.05 -4.60
CA TYR A 164 -2.61 18.02 -3.72
C TYR A 164 -1.58 16.93 -3.43
N ARG A 165 -0.84 16.45 -4.44
CA ARG A 165 0.23 15.46 -4.26
C ARG A 165 1.37 16.02 -3.41
N VAL A 166 1.72 17.29 -3.59
CA VAL A 166 2.69 18.00 -2.74
C VAL A 166 2.24 18.02 -1.26
N LYS A 167 0.93 18.14 -0.98
CA LYS A 167 0.41 18.07 0.40
C LYS A 167 0.58 16.68 1.00
N TYR A 168 0.33 15.63 0.21
CA TYR A 168 0.60 14.25 0.63
C TYR A 168 2.07 14.04 0.93
N ALA A 169 2.97 14.48 0.04
CA ALA A 169 4.41 14.38 0.22
C ALA A 169 4.87 15.08 1.51
N LYS A 170 4.38 16.31 1.78
CA LYS A 170 4.70 17.05 3.00
C LYS A 170 4.19 16.33 4.26
N ASN A 171 2.95 15.86 4.25
CA ASN A 171 2.37 15.14 5.38
C ASN A 171 3.15 13.86 5.69
N LEU A 172 3.54 13.12 4.64
CA LEU A 172 4.35 11.92 4.78
C LEU A 172 5.76 12.26 5.28
N GLN A 173 6.40 13.28 4.74
CA GLN A 173 7.72 13.77 5.19
C GLN A 173 7.68 14.17 6.66
N GLU A 174 6.72 15.00 7.08
CA GLU A 174 6.54 15.39 8.47
C GLU A 174 6.39 14.19 9.39
N ARG A 175 5.64 13.16 8.95
CA ARG A 175 5.46 11.94 9.74
C ARG A 175 6.74 11.12 9.85
N VAL A 176 7.49 10.91 8.79
CA VAL A 176 8.71 10.10 8.84
C VAL A 176 9.83 10.80 9.62
N THR A 177 9.90 12.13 9.61
CA THR A 177 10.87 12.89 10.43
C THR A 177 10.61 12.79 11.93
N LEU A 178 9.44 12.30 12.35
CA LEU A 178 9.13 12.03 13.76
C LEU A 178 9.48 10.60 14.19
N LEU A 179 9.95 9.76 13.28
CA LEU A 179 10.49 8.44 13.63
C LEU A 179 11.89 8.60 14.24
N PRO A 180 12.30 7.67 15.12
CA PRO A 180 13.70 7.61 15.54
C PRO A 180 14.65 7.48 14.34
N ASP A 181 15.86 8.03 14.44
CA ASP A 181 16.84 8.08 13.34
C ASP A 181 17.21 6.69 12.77
N ASP A 182 17.14 5.66 13.61
CA ASP A 182 17.48 4.27 13.30
C ASP A 182 16.24 3.39 13.04
N TYR A 183 15.05 4.01 12.90
CA TYR A 183 13.83 3.23 12.72
C TYR A 183 13.58 2.92 11.24
N ASP A 184 13.53 1.63 10.90
CA ASP A 184 13.30 1.18 9.53
C ASP A 184 11.88 1.48 9.04
N TYR A 185 11.78 2.09 7.85
CA TYR A 185 10.50 2.30 7.20
C TYR A 185 10.57 2.17 5.67
N ILE A 186 9.44 1.86 5.07
CA ILE A 186 9.25 1.72 3.63
C ILE A 186 8.07 2.59 3.19
N LEU A 187 8.26 3.37 2.14
CA LEU A 187 7.21 4.13 1.48
C LEU A 187 6.82 3.40 0.20
N ILE A 188 5.56 2.97 0.09
CA ILE A 188 5.07 2.17 -1.03
C ILE A 188 3.66 2.60 -1.42
N GLY A 189 3.20 2.23 -2.59
CA GLY A 189 1.84 2.49 -3.06
C GLY A 189 1.78 3.16 -4.42
N ASP A 190 0.62 3.72 -4.73
CA ASP A 190 0.38 4.52 -5.93
C ASP A 190 0.53 6.02 -5.60
N PHE A 191 1.67 6.57 -5.92
CA PHE A 191 1.95 8.00 -5.71
C PHE A 191 1.37 8.89 -6.82
N ASN A 192 0.86 8.31 -7.89
CA ASN A 192 0.35 9.04 -9.05
C ASN A 192 1.33 10.10 -9.61
N SER A 193 2.64 9.83 -9.45
CA SER A 193 3.74 10.69 -9.88
C SER A 193 4.70 9.92 -10.77
N ASP A 194 5.28 10.58 -11.77
CA ASP A 194 6.29 9.97 -12.63
C ASP A 194 7.66 9.96 -11.92
N TYR A 195 8.46 8.94 -12.20
CA TYR A 195 9.82 8.83 -11.63
C TYR A 195 10.73 10.00 -11.99
N ASN A 196 10.45 10.70 -13.09
CA ASN A 196 11.20 11.85 -13.58
C ASN A 196 10.45 13.19 -13.35
N GLU A 197 9.42 13.20 -12.52
CA GLU A 197 8.57 14.39 -12.31
C GLU A 197 9.38 15.60 -11.84
N MET A 198 10.46 15.40 -11.08
CA MET A 198 11.36 16.48 -10.70
C MET A 198 12.00 17.21 -11.91
N GLN A 199 12.19 16.51 -13.02
CA GLN A 199 12.70 17.08 -14.28
C GLN A 199 11.60 17.79 -15.07
N THR A 200 10.44 17.16 -15.15
CA THR A 200 9.26 17.74 -15.82
C THR A 200 8.67 18.92 -15.04
N PHE A 201 8.84 18.92 -13.73
CA PHE A 201 8.48 19.97 -12.80
C PHE A 201 9.19 21.29 -13.12
N LYS A 202 10.47 21.25 -13.43
CA LYS A 202 11.27 22.43 -13.78
C LYS A 202 10.88 23.04 -15.13
N THR A 203 10.35 22.23 -16.04
CA THR A 203 9.96 22.67 -17.41
C THR A 203 8.51 23.09 -17.52
N ASN A 204 7.63 22.56 -16.68
CA ASN A 204 6.21 22.89 -16.65
C ASN A 204 5.88 23.77 -15.45
N HIS A 205 5.98 25.08 -15.58
CA HIS A 205 5.67 26.09 -14.54
C HIS A 205 4.23 26.01 -13.95
N LYS A 206 3.48 24.97 -14.24
CA LYS A 206 2.10 24.77 -13.73
C LYS A 206 1.99 24.49 -12.24
N LEU A 207 3.10 24.31 -11.55
CA LEU A 207 3.12 23.96 -10.14
C LEU A 207 3.03 25.13 -9.18
N ASN A 208 3.38 26.30 -9.63
CA ASN A 208 3.39 27.48 -8.77
C ASN A 208 2.02 28.17 -8.65
N ASN A 209 1.00 27.72 -9.36
CA ASN A 209 -0.30 28.40 -9.47
C ASN A 209 -1.48 27.59 -8.91
N SER A 210 -1.22 26.62 -8.02
CA SER A 210 -2.28 25.82 -7.40
C SER A 210 -2.28 25.88 -5.89
#